data_1369eefe6a446f87bd3bbee3cc31a3fa
#
_entry.id   1369eefe6a446f87bd3bbee3cc31a3fa
#
_cell.length_a   1.000
_cell.length_b   1.000
_cell.length_c   1.000
_cell.angle_alpha   90.00
_cell.angle_beta   90.00
_cell.angle_gamma   90.00
#
_symmetry.space_group_name_H-M   'P 1'
#
loop_
_entity.id
_entity.type
_entity.pdbx_description
1 polymer ?
#
loop_
_entity_poly.entity_id
_entity_poly.type
_entity_poly.pdbx_seq_one_letter_code
_entity_poly.pdbx_strand_id
1 'polypeptide(L)'
;MKMKKKIANISNNLIPYGRQYVSSDDIRLVSKALKEDLITTGNYVKKFENKISKFLNVKFALSCNSGTSAIHLAYMAINLKKDDIIIMPAINFIAAYNMASLYKPKIFLADVDPLTGQMTPQTLLECIKK
;
A
#
# COMPACT_ATOMS: atom_id res chain seq x y z
N MET A 1 -24.42 17.11 9.46
CA MET A 1 -25.73 16.40 9.57
C MET A 1 -26.23 15.79 8.27
N LYS A 2 -25.86 16.30 7.07
CA LYS A 2 -26.30 15.73 5.75
C LYS A 2 -25.63 14.41 5.33
N MET A 3 -24.45 14.06 5.86
CA MET A 3 -23.72 12.85 5.48
C MET A 3 -24.25 11.57 6.15
N LYS A 4 -24.83 11.64 7.36
CA LYS A 4 -25.45 10.49 8.04
C LYS A 4 -26.71 9.95 7.33
N LYS A 5 -27.47 10.80 6.60
CA LYS A 5 -28.65 10.39 5.86
C LYS A 5 -28.39 9.62 4.57
N LYS A 6 -27.17 9.76 3.97
CA LYS A 6 -26.83 9.07 2.73
C LYS A 6 -26.38 7.61 2.95
N ILE A 7 -26.02 7.26 4.19
CA ILE A 7 -25.58 5.90 4.56
C ILE A 7 -26.78 4.98 4.85
N ALA A 8 -27.93 5.53 5.25
CA ALA A 8 -29.11 4.76 5.62
C ALA A 8 -29.87 4.10 4.45
N ASN A 9 -29.54 4.45 3.20
CA ASN A 9 -30.21 3.92 1.99
C ASN A 9 -29.35 2.92 1.20
N ILE A 10 -28.26 2.43 1.76
CA ILE A 10 -27.52 1.30 1.18
C ILE A 10 -28.25 0.05 1.65
N SER A 11 -28.80 -0.74 0.70
CA SER A 11 -29.46 -2.02 1.01
C SER A 11 -28.58 -2.79 1.99
N ASN A 12 -29.18 -3.38 3.03
CA ASN A 12 -28.50 -4.08 4.12
C ASN A 12 -27.53 -5.20 3.70
N ASN A 13 -27.40 -5.48 2.41
CA ASN A 13 -26.56 -6.54 1.83
C ASN A 13 -25.36 -6.03 1.04
N LEU A 14 -25.14 -4.73 0.89
CA LEU A 14 -23.99 -4.20 0.16
C LEU A 14 -22.82 -3.92 1.11
N ILE A 15 -21.76 -4.73 1.00
CA ILE A 15 -20.50 -4.49 1.69
C ILE A 15 -19.65 -3.61 0.78
N PRO A 16 -19.36 -2.34 1.15
CA PRO A 16 -18.52 -1.48 0.33
C PRO A 16 -17.07 -2.00 0.36
N TYR A 17 -16.36 -1.89 -0.78
CA TYR A 17 -14.96 -2.28 -0.90
C TYR A 17 -14.05 -1.59 0.13
N GLY A 18 -14.26 -0.32 0.34
CA GLY A 18 -13.54 0.47 1.33
C GLY A 18 -13.97 1.92 1.31
N ARG A 19 -13.76 2.62 2.41
CA ARG A 19 -14.08 4.03 2.54
C ARG A 19 -13.12 4.70 3.50
N GLN A 20 -12.57 5.84 3.10
CA GLN A 20 -11.77 6.69 3.97
C GLN A 20 -12.64 7.34 5.04
N TYR A 21 -12.05 7.54 6.21
CA TYR A 21 -12.59 8.41 7.25
C TYR A 21 -11.75 9.68 7.28
N VAL A 22 -12.40 10.84 7.22
CA VAL A 22 -11.77 12.15 7.32
C VAL A 22 -12.45 12.92 8.45
N SER A 23 -11.68 13.22 9.48
CA SER A 23 -12.13 13.99 10.64
C SER A 23 -11.97 15.51 10.41
N SER A 24 -12.58 16.31 11.30
CA SER A 24 -12.38 17.77 11.31
C SER A 24 -10.92 18.14 11.59
N ASP A 25 -10.21 17.34 12.38
CA ASP A 25 -8.79 17.54 12.67
C ASP A 25 -7.92 17.31 11.45
N ASP A 26 -8.22 16.28 10.63
CA ASP A 26 -7.52 16.05 9.36
C ASP A 26 -7.68 17.24 8.43
N ILE A 27 -8.91 17.76 8.28
CA ILE A 27 -9.19 18.95 7.46
C ILE A 27 -8.41 20.16 7.97
N ARG A 28 -8.40 20.38 9.30
CA ARG A 28 -7.67 21.48 9.93
C ARG A 28 -6.17 21.40 9.68
N LEU A 29 -5.58 20.21 9.82
CA LEU A 29 -4.15 19.99 9.61
C LEU A 29 -3.75 20.16 8.14
N VAL A 30 -4.54 19.65 7.20
CA VAL A 30 -4.31 19.87 5.77
C VAL A 30 -4.41 21.35 5.41
N SER A 31 -5.45 22.03 5.91
CA SER A 31 -5.60 23.48 5.69
C SER A 31 -4.44 24.29 6.27
N LYS A 32 -3.85 23.85 7.38
CA LYS A 32 -2.65 24.46 7.94
C LYS A 32 -1.43 24.20 7.07
N ALA A 33 -1.24 22.97 6.58
CA ALA A 33 -0.12 22.61 5.73
C ALA A 33 -0.11 23.41 4.42
N LEU A 34 -1.28 23.66 3.83
CA LEU A 34 -1.42 24.46 2.61
C LEU A 34 -1.08 25.96 2.78
N LYS A 35 -0.94 26.44 4.01
CA LYS A 35 -0.53 27.81 4.32
C LYS A 35 0.96 27.96 4.61
N GLU A 36 1.71 26.86 4.57
CA GLU A 36 3.16 26.90 4.75
C GLU A 36 3.86 27.43 3.48
N ASP A 37 5.00 28.06 3.64
CA ASP A 37 5.78 28.62 2.52
C ASP A 37 6.26 27.54 1.53
N LEU A 38 6.45 26.31 2.00
CA LEU A 38 6.91 25.19 1.18
C LEU A 38 6.01 23.97 1.37
N ILE A 39 5.17 23.69 0.37
CA ILE A 39 4.19 22.58 0.41
C ILE A 39 4.68 21.30 -0.28
N THR A 40 5.76 21.35 -1.06
CA THR A 40 6.28 20.19 -1.82
C THR A 40 7.13 19.27 -0.97
N THR A 41 8.02 19.80 -0.16
CA THR A 41 8.99 19.06 0.68
C THR A 41 9.09 19.63 2.10
N GLY A 42 8.01 20.20 2.60
CA GLY A 42 7.97 20.95 3.85
C GLY A 42 8.13 20.10 5.13
N ASN A 43 8.03 20.77 6.26
CA ASN A 43 8.20 20.20 7.60
C ASN A 43 7.24 19.03 7.91
N TYR A 44 6.06 18.98 7.27
CA TYR A 44 5.08 17.92 7.50
C TYR A 44 5.55 16.57 7.01
N VAL A 45 6.26 16.51 5.88
CA VAL A 45 6.86 15.26 5.35
C VAL A 45 7.85 14.69 6.37
N LYS A 46 8.82 15.50 6.81
CA LYS A 46 9.81 15.09 7.81
C LYS A 46 9.18 14.63 9.13
N LYS A 47 8.16 15.36 9.61
CA LYS A 47 7.43 14.98 10.84
C LYS A 47 6.70 13.65 10.68
N PHE A 48 6.09 13.41 9.54
CA PHE A 48 5.41 12.16 9.22
C PHE A 48 6.40 11.00 9.20
N GLU A 49 7.48 11.10 8.43
CA GLU A 49 8.52 10.07 8.32
C GLU A 49 9.15 9.74 9.68
N ASN A 50 9.45 10.75 10.49
CA ASN A 50 9.96 10.58 11.85
C ASN A 50 8.96 9.89 12.78
N LYS A 51 7.67 10.18 12.66
CA LYS A 51 6.64 9.49 13.45
C LYS A 51 6.50 8.03 13.04
N ILE A 52 6.48 7.74 11.75
CA ILE A 52 6.38 6.37 11.23
C ILE A 52 7.62 5.56 11.61
N SER A 53 8.82 6.11 11.44
CA SER A 53 10.04 5.41 11.82
C SER A 53 10.08 5.04 13.30
N LYS A 54 9.65 5.95 14.19
CA LYS A 54 9.54 5.68 15.63
C LYS A 54 8.45 4.64 15.94
N PHE A 55 7.28 4.76 15.31
CA PHE A 55 6.16 3.84 15.53
C PHE A 55 6.50 2.40 15.12
N LEU A 56 7.20 2.24 14.00
CA LEU A 56 7.62 0.94 13.48
C LEU A 56 8.95 0.46 14.06
N ASN A 57 9.61 1.27 14.91
CA ASN A 57 10.95 1.00 15.45
C ASN A 57 11.98 0.68 14.35
N VAL A 58 11.98 1.46 13.28
CA VAL A 58 12.92 1.37 12.16
C VAL A 58 13.78 2.63 12.08
N LYS A 59 14.98 2.49 11.50
CA LYS A 59 15.93 3.61 11.40
C LYS A 59 15.45 4.71 10.45
N PHE A 60 14.79 4.33 9.36
CA PHE A 60 14.33 5.26 8.32
C PHE A 60 12.90 4.91 7.88
N ALA A 61 12.15 5.94 7.50
CA ALA A 61 10.90 5.83 6.78
C ALA A 61 10.89 6.87 5.66
N LEU A 62 10.39 6.50 4.51
CA LEU A 62 10.22 7.39 3.36
C LEU A 62 8.75 7.44 2.99
N SER A 63 8.24 8.64 2.80
CA SER A 63 6.88 8.87 2.32
C SER A 63 6.85 8.96 0.79
N CYS A 64 5.77 8.51 0.20
CA CYS A 64 5.51 8.61 -1.23
C CYS A 64 4.02 8.87 -1.47
N ASN A 65 3.65 9.17 -2.70
CA ASN A 65 2.29 9.61 -3.04
C ASN A 65 1.27 8.47 -3.16
N SER A 66 1.70 7.21 -3.21
CA SER A 66 0.82 6.05 -3.36
C SER A 66 1.48 4.75 -2.90
N GLY A 67 0.65 3.73 -2.59
CA GLY A 67 1.14 2.38 -2.33
C GLY A 67 1.90 1.77 -3.51
N THR A 68 1.52 2.08 -4.74
CA THR A 68 2.24 1.65 -5.95
C THR A 68 3.66 2.21 -5.96
N SER A 69 3.82 3.50 -5.65
CA SER A 69 5.16 4.12 -5.54
C SER A 69 5.96 3.52 -4.39
N ALA A 70 5.32 3.16 -3.28
CA ALA A 70 5.99 2.49 -2.16
C ALA A 70 6.55 1.12 -2.55
N ILE A 71 5.77 0.32 -3.29
CA ILE A 71 6.22 -0.97 -3.82
C ILE A 71 7.40 -0.78 -4.78
N HIS A 72 7.33 0.22 -5.66
CA HIS A 72 8.45 0.55 -6.57
C HIS A 72 9.73 0.91 -5.79
N LEU A 73 9.61 1.79 -4.80
CA LEU A 73 10.74 2.14 -3.92
C LEU A 73 11.32 0.91 -3.19
N ALA A 74 10.47 -0.01 -2.73
CA ALA A 74 10.90 -1.25 -2.09
C ALA A 74 11.72 -2.12 -3.07
N TYR A 75 11.26 -2.30 -4.31
CA TYR A 75 12.02 -3.03 -5.33
C TYR A 75 13.34 -2.36 -5.69
N MET A 76 13.38 -1.03 -5.74
CA MET A 76 14.65 -0.29 -5.89
C MET A 76 15.59 -0.54 -4.71
N ALA A 77 15.08 -0.48 -3.49
CA ALA A 77 15.88 -0.63 -2.27
C ALA A 77 16.53 -2.00 -2.15
N ILE A 78 15.86 -3.08 -2.59
CA ILE A 78 16.44 -4.42 -2.65
C ILE A 78 17.29 -4.65 -3.91
N ASN A 79 17.41 -3.65 -4.78
CA ASN A 79 18.16 -3.74 -6.03
C ASN A 79 17.67 -4.90 -6.94
N LEU A 80 16.36 -5.00 -7.12
CA LEU A 80 15.73 -6.05 -7.93
C LEU A 80 16.30 -6.04 -9.36
N LYS A 81 16.63 -7.23 -9.89
CA LYS A 81 17.26 -7.42 -11.20
C LYS A 81 16.53 -8.43 -12.05
N LYS A 82 16.87 -8.46 -13.34
CA LYS A 82 16.31 -9.37 -14.34
C LYS A 82 16.46 -10.86 -13.98
N ASP A 83 17.55 -11.23 -13.30
CA ASP A 83 17.83 -12.63 -12.99
C ASP A 83 17.21 -13.10 -11.66
N ASP A 84 16.59 -12.17 -10.92
CA ASP A 84 15.88 -12.48 -9.68
C ASP A 84 14.56 -13.19 -9.96
N ILE A 85 14.07 -13.87 -8.94
CA ILE A 85 12.76 -14.53 -8.95
C ILE A 85 11.87 -13.83 -7.94
N ILE A 86 10.66 -13.48 -8.36
CA ILE A 86 9.60 -13.00 -7.48
C ILE A 86 8.47 -14.02 -7.49
N ILE A 87 7.99 -14.37 -6.31
CA ILE A 87 6.77 -15.13 -6.14
C ILE A 87 5.75 -14.24 -5.46
N MET A 88 4.56 -14.15 -6.01
CA MET A 88 3.46 -13.38 -5.44
C MET A 88 2.15 -14.15 -5.50
N PRO A 89 1.17 -13.85 -4.64
CA PRO A 89 -0.13 -14.50 -4.71
C PRO A 89 -0.85 -14.17 -6.02
N ALA A 90 -1.56 -15.15 -6.59
CA ALA A 90 -2.33 -14.98 -7.82
C ALA A 90 -3.51 -14.00 -7.62
N ILE A 91 -4.05 -13.91 -6.40
CA ILE A 91 -5.05 -12.90 -6.03
C ILE A 91 -4.32 -11.79 -5.28
N ASN A 92 -4.04 -10.69 -5.97
CA ASN A 92 -3.35 -9.54 -5.41
C ASN A 92 -3.69 -8.27 -6.21
N PHE A 93 -3.46 -7.11 -5.59
CA PHE A 93 -3.54 -5.86 -6.32
C PHE A 93 -2.41 -5.77 -7.34
N ILE A 94 -2.74 -5.39 -8.58
CA ILE A 94 -1.86 -5.46 -9.74
C ILE A 94 -0.54 -4.66 -9.61
N ALA A 95 -0.46 -3.71 -8.68
CA ALA A 95 0.71 -2.85 -8.51
C ALA A 95 2.01 -3.64 -8.25
N ALA A 96 1.94 -4.72 -7.47
CA ALA A 96 3.12 -5.55 -7.17
C ALA A 96 3.71 -6.14 -8.46
N TYR A 97 2.86 -6.69 -9.33
CA TYR A 97 3.26 -7.24 -10.62
C TYR A 97 3.81 -6.16 -11.56
N ASN A 98 3.07 -5.05 -11.72
CA ASN A 98 3.45 -3.98 -12.64
C ASN A 98 4.79 -3.36 -12.27
N MET A 99 5.03 -3.09 -10.99
CA MET A 99 6.30 -2.50 -10.56
C MET A 99 7.47 -3.48 -10.65
N ALA A 100 7.25 -4.77 -10.37
CA ALA A 100 8.25 -5.81 -10.59
C ALA A 100 8.62 -5.94 -12.08
N SER A 101 7.63 -5.88 -12.98
CA SER A 101 7.83 -6.04 -14.43
C SER A 101 8.77 -5.00 -15.03
N LEU A 102 8.94 -3.83 -14.43
CA LEU A 102 9.90 -2.80 -14.86
C LEU A 102 11.35 -3.30 -14.79
N TYR A 103 11.65 -4.22 -13.87
CA TYR A 103 12.99 -4.81 -13.67
C TYR A 103 13.19 -6.11 -14.44
N LYS A 104 12.11 -6.63 -15.05
CA LYS A 104 12.12 -7.88 -15.85
C LYS A 104 12.58 -9.12 -15.09
N PRO A 105 12.29 -9.32 -13.80
CA PRO A 105 12.58 -10.57 -13.10
C PRO A 105 11.70 -11.71 -13.63
N LYS A 106 12.00 -12.93 -13.22
CA LYS A 106 11.07 -14.03 -13.42
C LYS A 106 9.96 -13.93 -12.37
N ILE A 107 8.70 -13.82 -12.80
CA ILE A 107 7.55 -13.67 -11.90
C ILE A 107 6.73 -14.95 -11.93
N PHE A 108 6.52 -15.56 -10.76
CA PHE A 108 5.67 -16.71 -10.55
C PHE A 108 4.46 -16.32 -9.70
N LEU A 109 3.30 -16.83 -10.07
CA LEU A 109 2.08 -16.65 -9.30
C LEU A 109 1.81 -17.91 -8.49
N ALA A 110 1.87 -17.79 -7.17
CA ALA A 110 1.46 -18.86 -6.26
C ALA A 110 -0.05 -18.81 -6.06
N ASP A 111 -0.67 -19.98 -5.94
CA ASP A 111 -2.09 -20.06 -5.62
C ASP A 111 -2.39 -19.53 -4.22
N VAL A 112 -3.66 -19.36 -3.93
CA VAL A 112 -4.14 -18.90 -2.63
C VAL A 112 -5.04 -19.94 -1.99
N ASP A 113 -5.06 -19.94 -0.67
CA ASP A 113 -5.99 -20.76 0.09
C ASP A 113 -7.43 -20.28 -0.17
N PRO A 114 -8.35 -21.18 -0.56
CA PRO A 114 -9.71 -20.82 -0.98
C PRO A 114 -10.56 -20.24 0.16
N LEU A 115 -10.23 -20.50 1.43
CA LEU A 115 -10.97 -20.01 2.58
C LEU A 115 -10.52 -18.61 2.99
N THR A 116 -9.24 -18.31 2.86
CA THR A 116 -8.65 -17.05 3.31
C THR A 116 -8.35 -16.09 2.16
N GLY A 117 -8.24 -16.58 0.92
CA GLY A 117 -7.80 -15.81 -0.23
C GLY A 117 -6.34 -15.37 -0.16
N GLN A 118 -5.53 -15.96 0.71
CA GLN A 118 -4.14 -15.59 0.93
C GLN A 118 -3.17 -16.69 0.52
N MET A 119 -1.98 -16.30 0.08
CA MET A 119 -0.87 -17.23 -0.11
C MET A 119 -0.44 -17.81 1.24
N THR A 120 -0.27 -19.12 1.29
CA THR A 120 0.18 -19.86 2.48
C THR A 120 1.55 -20.47 2.25
N PRO A 121 2.26 -20.94 3.30
CA PRO A 121 3.49 -21.70 3.12
C PRO A 121 3.32 -22.90 2.19
N GLN A 122 2.17 -23.58 2.24
CA GLN A 122 1.87 -24.72 1.38
C GLN A 122 1.77 -24.30 -0.09
N THR A 123 0.99 -23.28 -0.42
CA THR A 123 0.81 -22.82 -1.81
C THR A 123 2.10 -22.20 -2.37
N LEU A 124 2.92 -21.57 -1.52
CA LEU A 124 4.26 -21.12 -1.89
C LEU A 124 5.17 -22.29 -2.26
N LEU A 125 5.23 -23.35 -1.41
CA LEU A 125 6.05 -24.54 -1.68
C LEU A 125 5.62 -25.26 -2.95
N GLU A 126 4.32 -25.32 -3.23
CA GLU A 126 3.80 -25.91 -4.48
C GLU A 126 4.21 -25.08 -5.72
N CYS A 127 4.26 -23.76 -5.59
CA CYS A 127 4.75 -22.89 -6.66
C CYS A 127 6.25 -23.09 -6.92
N ILE A 128 7.07 -23.28 -5.87
CA ILE A 128 8.53 -23.47 -5.99
C ILE A 128 8.88 -24.83 -6.63
N LYS A 129 8.04 -25.85 -6.45
CA LYS A 129 8.28 -27.21 -6.99
C LYS A 129 7.93 -27.36 -8.48
N LYS A 130 7.23 -26.40 -9.06
CA LYS A 130 6.87 -26.34 -10.49
C LYS A 130 7.96 -25.69 -11.33
#